data_be70806afdb62dac96c2e013ff2f0825
#
_entry.id   be70806afdb62dac96c2e013ff2f0825
#
_cell.length_a   1.000
_cell.length_b   1.000
_cell.length_c   1.000
_cell.angle_alpha   90.00
_cell.angle_beta   90.00
_cell.angle_gamma   90.00
#
_symmetry.space_group_name_H-M   'P 1'
#
loop_
_entity.id
_entity.type
_entity.pdbx_description
1 polymer ?
#
loop_
_entity_poly.entity_id
_entity_poly.type
_entity_poly.pdbx_seq_one_letter_code
_entity_poly.pdbx_strand_id
1 'polypeptide(L)'
;MKKFEKKSAGPLERLRLKSGIYAASFTVLAILLAVLLNLIVRAVPAKYTEFDLSEAGLYSLSDSSKEIARGLTQDVSIYYLAETGSEDAILTKLLERYASESRHIRWERKDPAVYPTFAAQYGVQSAENGSLILVSGEKSVVLEASDLYDYDYSDYYATGSYSVTFGGENKLTAAIYRVTSGETLHTYYTTNHGEQALTDTLIDALEGQNLAVSPLDLLTDAIPDDCDLLIVNTPQQDFAAAGSLVDEMSALRAYLKSGGRLMLTTDSYYSTPNLDALMAEFGLSRTPGL
;
A
#
# COMPACT_ATOMS: atom_id res chain seq x y z
N MET A 1 -79.45 30.02 -18.56
CA MET A 1 -78.41 28.98 -18.63
C MET A 1 -77.78 29.04 -20.04
N LYS A 2 -76.58 29.60 -20.20
CA LYS A 2 -75.84 29.62 -21.46
C LYS A 2 -75.10 28.30 -21.62
N LYS A 3 -75.45 27.47 -22.62
CA LYS A 3 -74.73 26.27 -23.01
C LYS A 3 -73.39 26.68 -23.64
N PHE A 4 -72.30 26.28 -23.02
CA PHE A 4 -70.97 26.34 -23.63
C PHE A 4 -70.87 25.31 -24.74
N GLU A 5 -70.92 25.73 -25.98
CA GLU A 5 -70.59 24.91 -27.15
C GLU A 5 -69.09 24.59 -27.13
N LYS A 6 -68.75 23.34 -26.98
CA LYS A 6 -67.39 22.83 -27.18
C LYS A 6 -67.06 22.97 -28.67
N LYS A 7 -66.31 24.02 -29.06
CA LYS A 7 -65.70 24.10 -30.39
C LYS A 7 -64.82 22.89 -30.63
N SER A 8 -65.15 22.04 -31.55
CA SER A 8 -64.27 20.94 -31.97
C SER A 8 -63.03 21.51 -32.67
N ALA A 9 -61.84 21.20 -32.19
CA ALA A 9 -60.58 21.64 -32.79
C ALA A 9 -60.50 21.20 -34.27
N GLY A 10 -60.15 22.15 -35.13
CA GLY A 10 -60.03 21.93 -36.57
C GLY A 10 -58.89 20.96 -36.92
N PRO A 11 -58.86 20.39 -38.11
CA PRO A 11 -57.88 19.35 -38.51
C PRO A 11 -56.42 19.85 -38.38
N LEU A 12 -56.15 21.14 -38.58
CA LEU A 12 -54.82 21.74 -38.41
C LEU A 12 -54.42 21.91 -36.92
N GLU A 13 -55.36 22.17 -36.02
CA GLU A 13 -55.11 22.21 -34.58
C GLU A 13 -54.81 20.83 -34.01
N ARG A 14 -55.49 19.81 -34.50
CA ARG A 14 -55.24 18.41 -34.11
C ARG A 14 -53.85 17.90 -34.56
N LEU A 15 -53.38 18.32 -35.74
CA LEU A 15 -52.04 18.04 -36.24
C LEU A 15 -50.95 18.74 -35.39
N ARG A 16 -51.14 20.02 -35.02
CA ARG A 16 -50.24 20.75 -34.15
C ARG A 16 -50.20 20.21 -32.72
N LEU A 17 -51.35 19.77 -32.18
CA LEU A 17 -51.41 19.11 -30.88
C LEU A 17 -50.68 17.75 -30.91
N LYS A 18 -50.86 16.97 -31.96
CA LYS A 18 -50.15 15.66 -32.09
C LYS A 18 -48.65 15.89 -32.22
N SER A 19 -48.16 16.81 -33.04
CA SER A 19 -46.73 17.09 -33.19
C SER A 19 -46.10 17.64 -31.89
N GLY A 20 -46.84 18.48 -31.13
CA GLY A 20 -46.43 18.95 -29.83
C GLY A 20 -46.31 17.84 -28.77
N ILE A 21 -47.26 16.92 -28.76
CA ILE A 21 -47.20 15.75 -27.87
C ILE A 21 -46.02 14.84 -28.22
N TYR A 22 -45.78 14.55 -29.51
CA TYR A 22 -44.62 13.78 -29.94
C TYR A 22 -43.29 14.45 -29.55
N ALA A 23 -43.17 15.77 -29.76
CA ALA A 23 -41.98 16.56 -29.36
C ALA A 23 -41.76 16.49 -27.84
N ALA A 24 -42.82 16.74 -27.06
CA ALA A 24 -42.74 16.63 -25.60
C ALA A 24 -42.36 15.22 -25.12
N SER A 25 -42.97 14.19 -25.70
CA SER A 25 -42.66 12.76 -25.38
C SER A 25 -41.21 12.44 -25.72
N PHE A 26 -40.67 12.91 -26.84
CA PHE A 26 -39.32 12.70 -27.26
C PHE A 26 -38.33 13.42 -26.31
N THR A 27 -38.63 14.62 -25.89
CA THR A 27 -37.83 15.37 -24.92
C THR A 27 -37.77 14.67 -23.55
N VAL A 28 -38.92 14.18 -23.05
CA VAL A 28 -38.98 13.44 -21.80
C VAL A 28 -38.17 12.12 -21.91
N LEU A 29 -38.30 11.42 -23.04
CA LEU A 29 -37.51 10.19 -23.28
C LEU A 29 -36.01 10.51 -23.33
N ALA A 30 -35.59 11.56 -23.98
CA ALA A 30 -34.18 11.97 -24.03
C ALA A 30 -33.63 12.34 -22.65
N ILE A 31 -34.40 13.00 -21.81
CA ILE A 31 -34.02 13.30 -20.43
C ILE A 31 -33.90 12.01 -19.62
N LEU A 32 -34.85 11.09 -19.74
CA LEU A 32 -34.81 9.79 -19.06
C LEU A 32 -33.59 8.97 -19.48
N LEU A 33 -33.26 8.95 -20.77
CA LEU A 33 -32.06 8.29 -21.26
C LEU A 33 -30.78 8.94 -20.72
N ALA A 34 -30.70 10.27 -20.67
CA ALA A 34 -29.56 10.97 -20.11
C ALA A 34 -29.39 10.68 -18.61
N VAL A 35 -30.47 10.65 -17.84
CA VAL A 35 -30.46 10.28 -16.42
C VAL A 35 -30.02 8.82 -16.24
N LEU A 36 -30.57 7.91 -17.04
CA LEU A 36 -30.23 6.50 -17.00
C LEU A 36 -28.75 6.26 -17.34
N LEU A 37 -28.23 6.95 -18.37
CA LEU A 37 -26.82 6.88 -18.73
C LEU A 37 -25.92 7.37 -17.60
N ASN A 38 -26.29 8.48 -16.96
CA ASN A 38 -25.54 9.01 -15.81
C ASN A 38 -25.53 8.01 -14.63
N LEU A 39 -26.68 7.37 -14.36
CA LEU A 39 -26.77 6.35 -13.32
C LEU A 39 -25.91 5.12 -13.64
N ILE A 40 -25.89 4.68 -14.90
CA ILE A 40 -25.05 3.58 -15.36
C ILE A 40 -23.57 3.94 -15.19
N VAL A 41 -23.14 5.13 -15.64
CA VAL A 41 -21.74 5.57 -15.50
C VAL A 41 -21.33 5.63 -14.03
N ARG A 42 -22.21 6.11 -13.14
CA ARG A 42 -21.93 6.13 -11.69
C ARG A 42 -21.88 4.74 -11.04
N ALA A 43 -22.53 3.76 -11.62
CA ALA A 43 -22.54 2.39 -11.13
C ALA A 43 -21.32 1.57 -11.61
N VAL A 44 -20.60 2.07 -12.62
CA VAL A 44 -19.37 1.42 -13.11
C VAL A 44 -18.24 1.69 -12.11
N PRO A 45 -17.54 0.64 -11.64
CA PRO A 45 -16.39 0.83 -10.75
C PRO A 45 -15.34 1.79 -11.33
N ALA A 46 -14.74 2.61 -10.48
CA ALA A 46 -13.76 3.65 -10.86
C ALA A 46 -12.59 3.10 -11.71
N LYS A 47 -12.20 1.84 -11.51
CA LYS A 47 -11.16 1.15 -12.29
C LYS A 47 -11.41 1.07 -13.80
N TYR A 48 -12.67 1.26 -14.25
CA TYR A 48 -13.03 1.22 -15.67
C TYR A 48 -13.35 2.60 -16.25
N THR A 49 -13.53 3.61 -15.41
CA THR A 49 -13.98 4.96 -15.82
C THR A 49 -12.96 6.04 -15.61
N GLU A 50 -11.95 5.78 -14.77
CA GLU A 50 -10.91 6.76 -14.44
C GLU A 50 -9.55 6.26 -14.92
N PHE A 51 -8.86 7.07 -15.72
CA PHE A 51 -7.50 6.82 -16.18
C PHE A 51 -6.56 7.74 -15.43
N ASP A 52 -5.54 7.16 -14.81
CA ASP A 52 -4.49 7.93 -14.17
C ASP A 52 -3.58 8.53 -15.24
N LEU A 53 -3.60 9.84 -15.35
CA LEU A 53 -2.77 10.63 -16.26
C LEU A 53 -1.64 11.35 -15.52
N SER A 54 -1.46 11.10 -14.21
CA SER A 54 -0.38 11.68 -13.43
C SER A 54 0.94 10.97 -13.77
N GLU A 55 2.03 11.72 -13.89
CA GLU A 55 3.36 11.16 -14.13
C GLU A 55 3.81 10.22 -12.99
N ALA A 56 3.31 10.45 -11.78
CA ALA A 56 3.64 9.66 -10.58
C ALA A 56 2.70 8.47 -10.32
N GLY A 57 1.68 8.24 -11.16
CA GLY A 57 0.71 7.15 -10.97
C GLY A 57 -0.11 7.27 -9.67
N LEU A 58 -0.29 8.49 -9.15
CA LEU A 58 -0.91 8.77 -7.84
C LEU A 58 -2.35 8.23 -7.68
N TYR A 59 -3.01 7.95 -8.79
CA TYR A 59 -4.40 7.51 -8.82
C TYR A 59 -4.58 6.09 -9.33
N SER A 60 -3.48 5.32 -9.53
CA SER A 60 -3.51 3.92 -9.91
C SER A 60 -2.75 3.07 -8.89
N LEU A 61 -3.21 1.84 -8.65
CA LEU A 61 -2.48 0.90 -7.82
C LEU A 61 -1.43 0.16 -8.65
N SER A 62 -0.29 -0.14 -8.05
CA SER A 62 0.72 -1.03 -8.60
C SER A 62 0.15 -2.45 -8.79
N ASP A 63 0.78 -3.24 -9.63
CA ASP A 63 0.30 -4.61 -9.87
C ASP A 63 0.45 -5.49 -8.63
N SER A 64 1.48 -5.28 -7.81
CA SER A 64 1.66 -5.96 -6.53
C SER A 64 0.55 -5.62 -5.53
N SER A 65 0.17 -4.35 -5.40
CA SER A 65 -0.94 -3.93 -4.54
C SER A 65 -2.28 -4.52 -4.98
N LYS A 66 -2.53 -4.57 -6.30
CA LYS A 66 -3.71 -5.22 -6.87
C LYS A 66 -3.74 -6.72 -6.59
N GLU A 67 -2.59 -7.39 -6.74
CA GLU A 67 -2.49 -8.84 -6.47
C GLU A 67 -2.82 -9.15 -5.02
N ILE A 68 -2.24 -8.40 -4.07
CA ILE A 68 -2.54 -8.54 -2.64
C ILE A 68 -4.03 -8.29 -2.37
N ALA A 69 -4.59 -7.18 -2.87
CA ALA A 69 -5.99 -6.85 -2.65
C ALA A 69 -6.96 -7.92 -3.21
N ARG A 70 -6.68 -8.44 -4.41
CA ARG A 70 -7.50 -9.49 -5.05
C ARG A 70 -7.33 -10.85 -4.40
N GLY A 71 -6.17 -11.13 -3.82
CA GLY A 71 -5.86 -12.37 -3.12
C GLY A 71 -6.50 -12.51 -1.74
N LEU A 72 -7.14 -11.45 -1.22
CA LEU A 72 -7.75 -11.48 0.10
C LEU A 72 -8.87 -12.49 0.21
N THR A 73 -8.84 -13.25 1.29
CA THR A 73 -9.89 -14.22 1.69
C THR A 73 -10.65 -13.78 2.93
N GLN A 74 -10.14 -12.77 3.64
CA GLN A 74 -10.72 -12.19 4.85
C GLN A 74 -11.19 -10.75 4.59
N ASP A 75 -12.24 -10.34 5.28
CA ASP A 75 -12.75 -8.98 5.17
C ASP A 75 -11.86 -7.99 5.93
N VAL A 76 -11.56 -6.87 5.31
CA VAL A 76 -10.81 -5.74 5.87
C VAL A 76 -11.71 -4.53 5.90
N SER A 77 -11.91 -3.98 7.09
CA SER A 77 -12.59 -2.70 7.30
C SER A 77 -11.55 -1.61 7.55
N ILE A 78 -11.56 -0.57 6.73
CA ILE A 78 -10.66 0.57 6.85
C ILE A 78 -11.47 1.77 7.34
N TYR A 79 -11.11 2.28 8.49
CA TYR A 79 -11.73 3.49 9.07
C TYR A 79 -10.80 4.68 8.82
N TYR A 80 -11.26 5.61 8.02
CA TYR A 80 -10.57 6.85 7.72
C TYR A 80 -10.99 7.92 8.72
N LEU A 81 -10.07 8.35 9.59
CA LEU A 81 -10.33 9.35 10.60
C LEU A 81 -10.14 10.74 9.99
N ALA A 82 -11.25 11.41 9.68
CA ALA A 82 -11.22 12.73 9.08
C ALA A 82 -12.41 13.56 9.51
N GLU A 83 -12.15 14.82 9.92
CA GLU A 83 -13.20 15.80 10.12
C GLU A 83 -13.92 16.11 8.82
N THR A 84 -15.19 16.41 8.92
CA THR A 84 -16.02 16.72 7.75
C THR A 84 -15.48 17.96 7.01
N GLY A 85 -15.09 17.78 5.75
CA GLY A 85 -14.55 18.84 4.88
C GLY A 85 -13.02 18.99 4.95
N SER A 86 -12.32 18.15 5.72
CA SER A 86 -10.86 18.11 5.83
C SER A 86 -10.29 16.79 5.28
N GLU A 87 -11.05 16.11 4.43
CA GLU A 87 -10.62 14.85 3.82
C GLU A 87 -9.53 15.10 2.77
N ASP A 88 -8.47 14.29 2.82
CA ASP A 88 -7.46 14.26 1.78
C ASP A 88 -8.01 13.57 0.52
N ALA A 89 -7.97 14.28 -0.61
CA ALA A 89 -8.51 13.78 -1.87
C ALA A 89 -7.68 12.62 -2.45
N ILE A 90 -6.35 12.62 -2.26
CA ILE A 90 -5.46 11.56 -2.74
C ILE A 90 -5.74 10.28 -1.95
N LEU A 91 -5.79 10.38 -0.63
CA LEU A 91 -6.08 9.27 0.26
C LEU A 91 -7.48 8.70 0.01
N THR A 92 -8.49 9.56 -0.16
CA THR A 92 -9.86 9.13 -0.50
C THR A 92 -9.87 8.31 -1.78
N LYS A 93 -9.19 8.79 -2.83
CA LYS A 93 -9.07 8.06 -4.10
C LYS A 93 -8.34 6.73 -3.94
N LEU A 94 -7.27 6.69 -3.16
CA LEU A 94 -6.55 5.46 -2.86
C LEU A 94 -7.48 4.41 -2.22
N LEU A 95 -8.25 4.80 -1.20
CA LEU A 95 -9.21 3.93 -0.53
C LEU A 95 -10.31 3.42 -1.48
N GLU A 96 -10.85 4.29 -2.33
CA GLU A 96 -11.81 3.92 -3.38
C GLU A 96 -11.22 2.86 -4.34
N ARG A 97 -9.94 3.00 -4.72
CA ARG A 97 -9.25 2.04 -5.59
C ARG A 97 -9.12 0.68 -4.95
N TYR A 98 -8.64 0.61 -3.70
CA TYR A 98 -8.57 -0.66 -2.99
C TYR A 98 -9.94 -1.32 -2.85
N ALA A 99 -10.98 -0.58 -2.48
CA ALA A 99 -12.34 -1.10 -2.39
C ALA A 99 -12.89 -1.58 -3.74
N SER A 100 -12.44 -1.00 -4.86
CA SER A 100 -12.83 -1.44 -6.20
C SER A 100 -12.08 -2.69 -6.69
N GLU A 101 -10.88 -2.96 -6.16
CA GLU A 101 -10.10 -4.14 -6.52
C GLU A 101 -10.54 -5.40 -5.76
N SER A 102 -11.10 -5.26 -4.55
CA SER A 102 -11.50 -6.38 -3.72
C SER A 102 -12.84 -6.16 -3.03
N ARG A 103 -13.74 -7.14 -3.16
CA ARG A 103 -15.00 -7.17 -2.40
C ARG A 103 -14.81 -7.31 -0.89
N HIS A 104 -13.60 -7.74 -0.47
CA HIS A 104 -13.23 -7.92 0.92
C HIS A 104 -12.74 -6.63 1.57
N ILE A 105 -12.47 -5.57 0.80
CA ILE A 105 -12.06 -4.29 1.33
C ILE A 105 -13.25 -3.34 1.35
N ARG A 106 -13.54 -2.80 2.53
CA ARG A 106 -14.54 -1.75 2.74
C ARG A 106 -13.90 -0.63 3.53
N TRP A 107 -14.25 0.60 3.21
CA TRP A 107 -13.80 1.74 3.99
C TRP A 107 -14.96 2.65 4.39
N GLU A 108 -14.79 3.32 5.51
CA GLU A 108 -15.77 4.25 6.06
C GLU A 108 -15.03 5.40 6.73
N ARG A 109 -15.49 6.63 6.50
CA ARG A 109 -15.00 7.79 7.22
C ARG A 109 -15.60 7.85 8.63
N LYS A 110 -14.76 8.09 9.62
CA LYS A 110 -15.14 8.37 11.00
C LYS A 110 -14.68 9.78 11.37
N ASP A 111 -15.62 10.66 11.61
CA ASP A 111 -15.33 12.03 12.06
C ASP A 111 -14.99 12.01 13.56
N PRO A 112 -13.74 12.39 13.97
CA PRO A 112 -13.35 12.37 15.37
C PRO A 112 -14.16 13.31 16.26
N ALA A 113 -14.71 14.39 15.69
CA ALA A 113 -15.59 15.29 16.43
C ALA A 113 -16.95 14.65 16.77
N VAL A 114 -17.41 13.72 15.92
CA VAL A 114 -18.67 12.97 16.11
C VAL A 114 -18.44 11.68 16.91
N TYR A 115 -17.29 11.03 16.71
CA TYR A 115 -16.93 9.74 17.32
C TYR A 115 -15.63 9.83 18.12
N PRO A 116 -15.54 10.63 19.19
CA PRO A 116 -14.27 10.94 19.87
C PRO A 116 -13.61 9.74 20.56
N THR A 117 -14.36 8.68 20.87
CA THR A 117 -13.85 7.47 21.53
C THR A 117 -13.59 6.32 20.56
N PHE A 118 -13.86 6.51 19.28
CA PHE A 118 -13.74 5.42 18.29
C PHE A 118 -12.30 4.90 18.18
N ALA A 119 -11.32 5.81 18.04
CA ALA A 119 -9.91 5.44 17.89
C ALA A 119 -9.35 4.76 19.16
N ALA A 120 -9.85 5.12 20.34
CA ALA A 120 -9.40 4.55 21.61
C ALA A 120 -9.64 3.02 21.71
N GLN A 121 -10.63 2.49 20.99
CA GLN A 121 -10.91 1.04 20.93
C GLN A 121 -9.77 0.25 20.29
N TYR A 122 -8.93 0.94 19.49
CA TYR A 122 -7.78 0.38 18.78
C TYR A 122 -6.45 0.84 19.37
N GLY A 123 -6.46 1.34 20.61
CA GLY A 123 -5.26 1.76 21.34
C GLY A 123 -4.76 3.18 21.01
N VAL A 124 -5.48 3.93 20.19
CA VAL A 124 -5.11 5.29 19.77
C VAL A 124 -5.79 6.31 20.67
N GLN A 125 -5.02 7.02 21.50
CA GLN A 125 -5.58 8.02 22.41
C GLN A 125 -5.88 9.36 21.70
N SER A 126 -5.08 9.72 20.71
CA SER A 126 -5.26 10.95 19.93
C SER A 126 -4.82 10.66 18.50
N ALA A 127 -5.76 10.38 17.61
CA ALA A 127 -5.46 10.17 16.20
C ALA A 127 -5.40 11.49 15.45
N GLU A 128 -4.38 11.63 14.62
CA GLU A 128 -4.30 12.76 13.68
C GLU A 128 -5.40 12.67 12.64
N ASN A 129 -5.88 13.85 12.20
CA ASN A 129 -6.78 13.91 11.05
C ASN A 129 -6.05 13.40 9.80
N GLY A 130 -6.62 12.40 9.13
CA GLY A 130 -5.97 11.69 8.02
C GLY A 130 -5.49 10.28 8.36
N SER A 131 -5.50 9.88 9.64
CA SER A 131 -5.10 8.54 10.06
C SER A 131 -6.07 7.46 9.59
N LEU A 132 -5.56 6.24 9.43
CA LEU A 132 -6.32 5.06 9.05
C LEU A 132 -6.26 3.99 10.15
N ILE A 133 -7.39 3.34 10.42
CA ILE A 133 -7.44 2.14 11.25
C ILE A 133 -7.96 1.00 10.40
N LEU A 134 -7.13 -0.03 10.20
CA LEU A 134 -7.48 -1.24 9.47
C LEU A 134 -7.85 -2.33 10.47
N VAL A 135 -8.92 -3.05 10.19
CA VAL A 135 -9.42 -4.12 11.06
C VAL A 135 -9.77 -5.35 10.23
N SER A 136 -9.30 -6.52 10.65
CA SER A 136 -9.70 -7.81 10.10
C SER A 136 -9.80 -8.85 11.24
N GLY A 137 -10.99 -9.36 11.50
CA GLY A 137 -11.24 -10.20 12.67
C GLY A 137 -10.91 -9.47 13.97
N GLU A 138 -10.02 -10.05 14.78
CA GLU A 138 -9.56 -9.47 16.04
C GLU A 138 -8.31 -8.58 15.90
N LYS A 139 -7.73 -8.51 14.70
CA LYS A 139 -6.51 -7.74 14.45
C LYS A 139 -6.83 -6.34 14.00
N SER A 140 -6.01 -5.41 14.44
CA SER A 140 -6.07 -4.02 13.97
C SER A 140 -4.66 -3.47 13.75
N VAL A 141 -4.55 -2.58 12.78
CA VAL A 141 -3.34 -1.82 12.46
C VAL A 141 -3.74 -0.37 12.31
N VAL A 142 -2.96 0.51 12.91
CA VAL A 142 -3.14 1.96 12.79
C VAL A 142 -2.01 2.50 11.92
N LEU A 143 -2.36 3.34 10.96
CA LEU A 143 -1.45 4.18 10.20
C LEU A 143 -1.78 5.63 10.56
N GLU A 144 -0.83 6.34 11.12
CA GLU A 144 -1.00 7.76 11.37
C GLU A 144 -0.90 8.55 10.05
N ALA A 145 -1.48 9.73 10.02
CA ALA A 145 -1.45 10.56 8.81
C ALA A 145 -0.02 10.86 8.35
N SER A 146 0.90 11.07 9.31
CA SER A 146 2.33 11.27 9.07
C SER A 146 3.00 10.08 8.39
N ASP A 147 2.57 8.84 8.66
CA ASP A 147 3.14 7.63 8.06
C ASP A 147 2.86 7.52 6.56
N LEU A 148 1.84 8.21 6.06
CA LEU A 148 1.42 8.16 4.67
C LEU A 148 2.24 9.06 3.74
N TYR A 149 3.15 9.86 4.30
CA TYR A 149 3.98 10.80 3.56
C TYR A 149 5.46 10.59 3.88
N ASP A 150 6.25 10.47 2.83
CA ASP A 150 7.72 10.40 2.93
C ASP A 150 8.32 11.80 2.78
N TYR A 151 9.15 12.20 3.73
CA TYR A 151 9.79 13.51 3.77
C TYR A 151 11.27 13.37 3.41
N ASP A 152 11.70 13.98 2.32
CA ASP A 152 13.10 14.01 1.91
C ASP A 152 13.73 15.36 2.27
N TYR A 153 14.67 15.31 3.20
CA TYR A 153 15.44 16.46 3.72
C TYR A 153 16.85 16.55 3.11
N SER A 154 17.19 15.74 2.09
CA SER A 154 18.56 15.68 1.53
C SER A 154 19.07 17.03 1.07
N ASP A 155 18.21 17.86 0.50
CA ASP A 155 18.55 19.20 0.02
C ASP A 155 18.35 20.31 1.08
N TYR A 156 17.87 19.98 2.27
CA TYR A 156 17.48 20.98 3.27
C TYR A 156 18.64 21.89 3.69
N TYR A 157 19.82 21.33 3.92
CA TYR A 157 20.99 22.11 4.31
C TYR A 157 21.56 22.98 3.18
N ALA A 158 21.32 22.62 1.93
CA ALA A 158 21.81 23.37 0.77
C ALA A 158 20.82 24.45 0.30
N THR A 159 19.53 24.17 0.36
CA THR A 159 18.48 25.01 -0.24
C THR A 159 17.47 25.55 0.77
N GLY A 160 17.42 25.00 2.00
CA GLY A 160 16.39 25.26 2.99
C GLY A 160 15.02 24.62 2.63
N SER A 161 14.99 23.73 1.62
CA SER A 161 13.78 23.10 1.14
C SER A 161 13.81 21.60 1.39
N TYR A 162 12.64 21.00 1.60
CA TYR A 162 12.43 19.54 1.65
C TYR A 162 11.34 19.17 0.66
N SER A 163 11.36 17.94 0.18
CA SER A 163 10.27 17.39 -0.64
C SER A 163 9.39 16.46 0.18
N VAL A 164 8.12 16.39 -0.18
CA VAL A 164 7.13 15.51 0.44
C VAL A 164 6.50 14.67 -0.67
N THR A 165 6.59 13.35 -0.51
CA THR A 165 6.01 12.40 -1.46
C THR A 165 4.95 11.56 -0.75
N PHE A 166 3.81 11.34 -1.41
CA PHE A 166 2.77 10.48 -0.88
C PHE A 166 3.16 9.02 -1.07
N GLY A 167 3.47 8.34 0.02
CA GLY A 167 3.84 6.91 0.09
C GLY A 167 2.68 5.99 0.52
N GLY A 168 1.45 6.51 0.59
CA GLY A 168 0.30 5.84 1.20
C GLY A 168 -0.06 4.49 0.58
N GLU A 169 0.23 4.25 -0.71
CA GLU A 169 -0.04 2.95 -1.32
C GLU A 169 0.75 1.82 -0.66
N ASN A 170 2.06 1.99 -0.54
CA ASN A 170 2.93 0.96 0.06
C ASN A 170 2.57 0.70 1.51
N LYS A 171 2.34 1.77 2.28
CA LYS A 171 1.95 1.68 3.70
C LYS A 171 0.60 1.00 3.88
N LEU A 172 -0.38 1.35 3.05
CA LEU A 172 -1.71 0.73 3.11
C LEU A 172 -1.68 -0.74 2.69
N THR A 173 -0.92 -1.10 1.64
CA THR A 173 -0.73 -2.50 1.22
C THR A 173 -0.11 -3.33 2.34
N ALA A 174 0.96 -2.82 2.97
CA ALA A 174 1.61 -3.47 4.10
C ALA A 174 0.66 -3.64 5.29
N ALA A 175 -0.13 -2.61 5.62
CA ALA A 175 -1.11 -2.68 6.69
C ALA A 175 -2.24 -3.68 6.41
N ILE A 176 -2.72 -3.76 5.16
CA ILE A 176 -3.68 -4.80 4.73
C ILE A 176 -3.07 -6.19 4.90
N TYR A 177 -1.83 -6.38 4.47
CA TYR A 177 -1.13 -7.66 4.64
C TYR A 177 -0.99 -8.01 6.12
N ARG A 178 -0.51 -7.09 6.97
CA ARG A 178 -0.36 -7.29 8.42
C ARG A 178 -1.65 -7.71 9.11
N VAL A 179 -2.76 -7.05 8.77
CA VAL A 179 -4.04 -7.32 9.43
C VAL A 179 -4.68 -8.64 8.96
N THR A 180 -4.30 -9.14 7.77
CA THR A 180 -4.89 -10.35 7.17
C THR A 180 -4.00 -11.59 7.25
N SER A 181 -2.70 -11.49 7.01
CA SER A 181 -1.80 -12.66 6.96
C SER A 181 -1.53 -13.27 8.33
N GLY A 182 -1.41 -12.44 9.33
CA GLY A 182 -1.18 -12.89 10.70
C GLY A 182 0.22 -13.39 11.02
N GLU A 183 1.07 -13.53 10.05
CA GLU A 183 2.46 -13.91 10.24
C GLU A 183 3.34 -12.67 10.12
N THR A 184 4.15 -12.42 11.15
CA THR A 184 5.23 -11.46 11.08
C THR A 184 6.41 -12.20 10.47
N LEU A 185 7.02 -11.66 9.42
CA LEU A 185 8.25 -12.22 8.86
C LEU A 185 9.43 -11.82 9.74
N HIS A 186 10.30 -12.76 10.01
CA HIS A 186 11.49 -12.54 10.84
C HIS A 186 12.71 -12.27 9.98
N THR A 187 13.27 -11.09 10.15
CA THR A 187 14.49 -10.64 9.48
C THR A 187 15.62 -10.57 10.50
N TYR A 188 16.71 -11.24 10.21
CA TYR A 188 17.91 -11.17 11.03
C TYR A 188 19.02 -10.46 10.25
N TYR A 189 19.83 -9.66 10.95
CA TYR A 189 21.02 -9.07 10.36
C TYR A 189 22.27 -9.50 11.13
N THR A 190 23.33 -9.85 10.39
CA THR A 190 24.57 -10.34 11.01
C THR A 190 25.32 -9.23 11.72
N THR A 191 26.06 -9.63 12.77
CA THR A 191 26.91 -8.75 13.58
C THR A 191 28.26 -9.44 13.81
N ASN A 192 29.24 -8.67 14.35
CA ASN A 192 30.58 -9.11 14.73
C ASN A 192 31.60 -9.35 13.61
N HIS A 193 31.25 -9.05 12.34
CA HIS A 193 32.21 -9.01 11.23
C HIS A 193 32.53 -7.57 10.77
N GLY A 194 32.27 -6.59 11.65
CA GLY A 194 32.43 -5.17 11.32
C GLY A 194 31.43 -4.69 10.28
N GLU A 195 30.25 -5.27 10.26
CA GLU A 195 29.15 -4.89 9.36
C GLU A 195 28.81 -3.42 9.54
N GLN A 196 28.40 -2.79 8.46
CA GLN A 196 27.79 -1.48 8.53
C GLN A 196 26.43 -1.60 9.23
N ALA A 197 26.22 -0.79 10.28
CA ALA A 197 24.95 -0.78 11.00
C ALA A 197 23.78 -0.47 10.05
N LEU A 198 22.67 -1.16 10.25
CA LEU A 198 21.42 -0.76 9.62
C LEU A 198 20.98 0.59 10.19
N THR A 199 20.60 1.50 9.33
CA THR A 199 20.07 2.80 9.78
C THR A 199 18.68 2.62 10.40
N ASP A 200 18.32 3.46 11.36
CA ASP A 200 16.98 3.45 11.96
C ASP A 200 15.90 3.57 10.87
N THR A 201 16.12 4.41 9.86
CA THR A 201 15.21 4.56 8.71
C THR A 201 15.00 3.24 7.97
N LEU A 202 16.04 2.41 7.78
CA LEU A 202 15.90 1.12 7.12
C LEU A 202 15.16 0.12 8.02
N ILE A 203 15.48 0.11 9.32
CA ILE A 203 14.80 -0.74 10.31
C ILE A 203 13.31 -0.38 10.34
N ASP A 204 12.97 0.90 10.49
CA ASP A 204 11.59 1.38 10.48
C ASP A 204 10.85 1.02 9.18
N ALA A 205 11.55 1.10 8.03
CA ALA A 205 10.98 0.73 6.74
C ALA A 205 10.68 -0.78 6.66
N LEU A 206 11.58 -1.63 7.17
CA LEU A 206 11.37 -3.09 7.22
C LEU A 206 10.24 -3.45 8.20
N GLU A 207 10.25 -2.87 9.40
CA GLU A 207 9.20 -3.09 10.40
C GLU A 207 7.84 -2.59 9.90
N GLY A 208 7.83 -1.46 9.18
CA GLY A 208 6.64 -0.95 8.49
C GLY A 208 6.06 -1.91 7.46
N GLN A 209 6.87 -2.82 6.93
CA GLN A 209 6.47 -3.90 6.01
C GLN A 209 6.18 -5.24 6.72
N ASN A 210 5.99 -5.21 8.04
CA ASN A 210 5.73 -6.39 8.87
C ASN A 210 6.90 -7.39 8.95
N LEU A 211 8.13 -6.89 8.86
CA LEU A 211 9.33 -7.67 9.13
C LEU A 211 9.86 -7.31 10.54
N ALA A 212 9.88 -8.26 11.46
CA ALA A 212 10.57 -8.05 12.74
C ALA A 212 12.07 -8.14 12.51
N VAL A 213 12.83 -7.11 12.91
CA VAL A 213 14.26 -7.00 12.64
C VAL A 213 15.05 -7.26 13.92
N SER A 214 15.99 -8.22 13.90
CA SER A 214 16.79 -8.61 15.05
C SER A 214 18.26 -8.84 14.67
N PRO A 215 19.21 -8.50 15.55
CA PRO A 215 20.62 -8.85 15.34
C PRO A 215 20.85 -10.37 15.50
N LEU A 216 21.84 -10.88 14.79
CA LEU A 216 22.26 -12.27 14.86
C LEU A 216 23.79 -12.37 14.80
N ASP A 217 24.39 -13.01 15.79
CA ASP A 217 25.82 -13.28 15.83
C ASP A 217 26.08 -14.75 15.47
N LEU A 218 26.52 -15.02 14.25
CA LEU A 218 26.78 -16.38 13.76
C LEU A 218 27.99 -17.04 14.40
N LEU A 219 28.82 -16.30 15.15
CA LEU A 219 29.90 -16.88 15.94
C LEU A 219 29.39 -17.59 17.20
N THR A 220 28.23 -17.20 17.70
CA THR A 220 27.64 -17.74 18.94
C THR A 220 26.31 -18.42 18.74
N ASP A 221 25.57 -18.00 17.72
CA ASP A 221 24.18 -18.43 17.51
C ASP A 221 23.98 -19.10 16.15
N ALA A 222 23.07 -20.05 16.10
CA ALA A 222 22.61 -20.62 14.85
C ALA A 222 21.60 -19.69 14.19
N ILE A 223 21.49 -19.77 12.86
CA ILE A 223 20.39 -19.08 12.13
C ILE A 223 19.07 -19.68 12.62
N PRO A 224 18.13 -18.87 13.16
CA PRO A 224 16.86 -19.37 13.66
C PRO A 224 16.01 -20.01 12.55
N ASP A 225 15.21 -21.02 12.92
CA ASP A 225 14.33 -21.72 11.97
C ASP A 225 13.23 -20.82 11.38
N ASP A 226 12.89 -19.74 12.08
CA ASP A 226 11.92 -18.73 11.66
C ASP A 226 12.56 -17.58 10.86
N CYS A 227 13.84 -17.70 10.46
CA CYS A 227 14.52 -16.69 9.67
C CYS A 227 13.98 -16.67 8.23
N ASP A 228 13.15 -15.68 7.92
CA ASP A 228 12.61 -15.47 6.57
C ASP A 228 13.57 -14.70 5.65
N LEU A 229 14.36 -13.78 6.23
CA LEU A 229 15.37 -12.99 5.54
C LEU A 229 16.59 -12.81 6.43
N LEU A 230 17.76 -13.14 5.91
CA LEU A 230 19.05 -12.82 6.52
C LEU A 230 19.69 -11.64 5.78
N ILE A 231 20.12 -10.62 6.50
CA ILE A 231 20.82 -9.46 5.96
C ILE A 231 22.29 -9.51 6.40
N VAL A 232 23.19 -9.47 5.44
CA VAL A 232 24.63 -9.28 5.64
C VAL A 232 25.00 -7.93 5.02
N ASN A 233 25.22 -6.92 5.87
CA ASN A 233 25.38 -5.53 5.42
C ASN A 233 26.84 -5.09 5.45
N THR A 234 27.52 -5.22 4.31
CA THR A 234 28.89 -4.71 4.10
C THR A 234 29.85 -5.14 5.20
N PRO A 235 30.10 -6.45 5.36
CA PRO A 235 31.05 -6.93 6.37
C PRO A 235 32.47 -6.52 6.00
N GLN A 236 33.24 -6.08 7.02
CA GLN A 236 34.65 -5.71 6.88
C GLN A 236 35.58 -6.92 7.07
N GLN A 237 35.12 -7.94 7.76
CA GLN A 237 35.82 -9.20 7.98
C GLN A 237 35.06 -10.35 7.30
N ASP A 238 35.79 -11.34 6.84
CA ASP A 238 35.21 -12.50 6.17
C ASP A 238 34.61 -13.48 7.18
N PHE A 239 33.60 -14.20 6.77
CA PHE A 239 32.95 -15.21 7.57
C PHE A 239 33.83 -16.48 7.67
N ALA A 240 33.82 -17.11 8.81
CA ALA A 240 34.63 -18.26 9.08
C ALA A 240 34.14 -19.49 8.28
N ALA A 241 35.10 -20.17 7.63
CA ALA A 241 34.85 -21.37 6.87
C ALA A 241 35.32 -22.65 7.59
N ALA A 242 35.15 -23.80 6.96
CA ALA A 242 35.55 -25.12 7.47
C ALA A 242 37.00 -25.15 7.97
N GLY A 243 37.18 -25.63 9.18
CA GLY A 243 38.46 -25.68 9.88
C GLY A 243 38.66 -24.59 10.94
N SER A 244 37.74 -23.64 11.03
CA SER A 244 37.64 -22.68 12.13
C SER A 244 36.90 -23.30 13.34
N LEU A 245 36.90 -22.61 14.49
CA LEU A 245 36.14 -23.04 15.67
C LEU A 245 34.61 -23.02 15.41
N VAL A 246 34.17 -22.11 14.59
CA VAL A 246 32.80 -22.02 14.11
C VAL A 246 32.85 -22.01 12.59
N ASP A 247 31.95 -22.73 11.94
CA ASP A 247 31.83 -22.79 10.47
C ASP A 247 30.57 -22.05 10.04
N GLU A 248 30.66 -20.73 9.98
CA GLU A 248 29.57 -19.84 9.60
C GLU A 248 29.15 -20.01 8.13
N MET A 249 30.15 -20.29 7.27
CA MET A 249 29.87 -20.50 5.85
C MET A 249 29.04 -21.76 5.59
N SER A 250 29.23 -22.82 6.40
CA SER A 250 28.36 -24.00 6.31
C SER A 250 26.95 -23.70 6.80
N ALA A 251 26.79 -22.88 7.83
CA ALA A 251 25.45 -22.41 8.30
C ALA A 251 24.73 -21.59 7.22
N LEU A 252 25.41 -20.63 6.60
CA LEU A 252 24.86 -19.83 5.50
C LEU A 252 24.45 -20.69 4.30
N ARG A 253 25.29 -21.65 3.89
CA ARG A 253 24.95 -22.58 2.80
C ARG A 253 23.76 -23.46 3.13
N ALA A 254 23.69 -23.97 4.36
CA ALA A 254 22.55 -24.79 4.81
C ALA A 254 21.25 -24.00 4.79
N TYR A 255 21.27 -22.77 5.29
CA TYR A 255 20.14 -21.84 5.28
C TYR A 255 19.66 -21.55 3.85
N LEU A 256 20.56 -21.18 2.93
CA LEU A 256 20.21 -20.93 1.53
C LEU A 256 19.69 -22.19 0.81
N LYS A 257 20.27 -23.35 1.12
CA LYS A 257 19.82 -24.62 0.54
C LYS A 257 18.44 -25.06 1.03
N SER A 258 18.05 -24.66 2.23
CA SER A 258 16.68 -24.88 2.75
C SER A 258 15.64 -23.94 2.17
N GLY A 259 16.04 -22.99 1.31
CA GLY A 259 15.15 -21.98 0.72
C GLY A 259 15.18 -20.64 1.42
N GLY A 260 16.13 -20.42 2.33
CA GLY A 260 16.36 -19.14 2.99
C GLY A 260 16.70 -18.03 2.00
N ARG A 261 16.40 -16.80 2.37
CA ARG A 261 16.63 -15.60 1.55
C ARG A 261 17.76 -14.77 2.15
N LEU A 262 18.72 -14.38 1.32
CA LEU A 262 19.86 -13.57 1.73
C LEU A 262 19.88 -12.24 1.00
N MET A 263 19.94 -11.15 1.75
CA MET A 263 20.34 -9.84 1.25
C MET A 263 21.79 -9.60 1.63
N LEU A 264 22.67 -9.52 0.65
CA LEU A 264 24.10 -9.28 0.85
C LEU A 264 24.52 -8.00 0.16
N THR A 265 25.07 -7.08 0.94
CA THR A 265 25.78 -5.92 0.40
C THR A 265 27.28 -6.10 0.65
N THR A 266 28.11 -5.63 -0.25
CA THR A 266 29.57 -5.75 -0.15
C THR A 266 30.23 -4.43 -0.58
N ASP A 267 31.39 -4.13 -0.01
CA ASP A 267 32.24 -3.03 -0.44
C ASP A 267 33.51 -3.62 -1.09
N SER A 268 33.95 -3.00 -2.19
CA SER A 268 35.19 -3.37 -2.87
C SER A 268 36.46 -3.15 -2.03
N TYR A 269 36.34 -2.36 -0.96
CA TYR A 269 37.46 -2.04 -0.06
C TYR A 269 37.81 -3.22 0.85
N TYR A 270 36.86 -4.08 1.19
CA TYR A 270 37.06 -5.19 2.10
C TYR A 270 37.18 -6.52 1.36
N SER A 271 38.10 -7.38 1.82
CA SER A 271 38.34 -8.70 1.23
C SER A 271 37.56 -9.76 2.00
N THR A 272 36.58 -10.39 1.35
CA THR A 272 35.72 -11.42 1.93
C THR A 272 35.67 -12.65 1.01
N PRO A 273 36.78 -13.38 0.81
CA PRO A 273 36.89 -14.45 -0.16
C PRO A 273 35.92 -15.62 0.07
N ASN A 274 35.52 -15.92 1.31
CA ASN A 274 34.55 -16.96 1.60
C ASN A 274 33.13 -16.55 1.14
N LEU A 275 32.75 -15.27 1.35
CA LEU A 275 31.49 -14.73 0.81
C LEU A 275 31.54 -14.65 -0.72
N ASP A 276 32.69 -14.29 -1.30
CA ASP A 276 32.87 -14.29 -2.77
C ASP A 276 32.67 -15.70 -3.34
N ALA A 277 33.21 -16.72 -2.67
CA ALA A 277 33.01 -18.11 -3.04
C ALA A 277 31.53 -18.54 -2.94
N LEU A 278 30.81 -18.08 -1.91
CA LEU A 278 29.37 -18.30 -1.79
C LEU A 278 28.61 -17.66 -2.94
N MET A 279 28.89 -16.39 -3.26
CA MET A 279 28.26 -15.70 -4.40
C MET A 279 28.51 -16.42 -5.72
N ALA A 280 29.72 -16.97 -5.92
CA ALA A 280 30.07 -17.71 -7.12
C ALA A 280 29.22 -18.99 -7.31
N GLU A 281 28.75 -19.63 -6.23
CA GLU A 281 27.83 -20.78 -6.28
C GLU A 281 26.48 -20.40 -6.92
N PHE A 282 26.09 -19.10 -6.84
CA PHE A 282 24.88 -18.53 -7.46
C PHE A 282 25.17 -17.82 -8.80
N GLY A 283 26.38 -17.98 -9.35
CA GLY A 283 26.77 -17.34 -10.60
C GLY A 283 27.05 -15.85 -10.51
N LEU A 284 27.25 -15.33 -9.31
CA LEU A 284 27.57 -13.93 -9.04
C LEU A 284 29.07 -13.76 -8.83
N SER A 285 29.64 -12.69 -9.32
CA SER A 285 31.06 -12.35 -9.10
C SER A 285 31.19 -10.87 -8.80
N ARG A 286 32.08 -10.55 -7.86
CA ARG A 286 32.43 -9.16 -7.56
C ARG A 286 33.32 -8.63 -8.70
N THR A 287 32.94 -7.51 -9.27
CA THR A 287 33.83 -6.80 -10.20
C THR A 287 34.84 -5.96 -9.40
N PRO A 288 36.14 -6.00 -9.75
CA PRO A 288 37.11 -5.11 -9.11
C PRO A 288 36.61 -3.67 -9.22
N GLY A 289 36.55 -2.99 -8.06
CA GLY A 289 35.92 -1.69 -7.96
C GLY A 289 36.58 -0.58 -8.76
N LEU A 290 35.85 0.50 -8.90
CA LEU A 290 36.25 1.77 -9.50
C LEU A 290 37.28 2.48 -8.65
#